data_8d18bfcf4571ab63f4aa16b80de6a609
#
_entry.id   8d18bfcf4571ab63f4aa16b80de6a609
#
_cell.length_a   1.000
_cell.length_b   1.000
_cell.length_c   1.000
_cell.angle_alpha   90.00
_cell.angle_beta   90.00
_cell.angle_gamma   90.00
#
_symmetry.space_group_name_H-M   'P 1'
#
loop_
_entity.id
_entity.type
_entity.pdbx_description
1 polymer ?
#
loop_
_entity_poly.entity_id
_entity_poly.type
_entity_poly.pdbx_seq_one_letter_code
_entity_poly.pdbx_strand_id
1 'polypeptide(L)'
;SICKAITESMGGSVGFESEYSRGSLFWAVLPCDPEVQMRWESNIAIGQNTGKDDLIHSGNQYSALDRKTVLVVEDISSNYLLISAMLSKHYNLLHAVNGEQAVAMVKEYKIDLLLMDMKMPVMDGLTATAEIRKFDTNIPIVALTAHAFESDKVAALKSGCNDYLVKPVDKARLMSVLRKYCHPSTLVL
;
A
#
# COMPACT_ATOMS: atom_id res chain seq x y z
N SER A 1 6.07 -2.53 29.19
CA SER A 1 5.24 -1.76 28.22
C SER A 1 4.44 -2.72 27.34
N ILE A 2 3.37 -2.24 26.75
CA ILE A 2 2.50 -3.03 25.84
C ILE A 2 3.33 -3.62 24.69
N CYS A 3 4.22 -2.82 24.09
CA CYS A 3 5.10 -3.29 23.02
C CYS A 3 5.95 -4.48 23.44
N LYS A 4 6.52 -4.45 24.66
CA LYS A 4 7.32 -5.56 25.16
C LYS A 4 6.50 -6.84 25.33
N ALA A 5 5.31 -6.74 25.93
CA ALA A 5 4.42 -7.89 26.13
C ALA A 5 3.97 -8.52 24.78
N ILE A 6 3.65 -7.70 23.79
CA ILE A 6 3.27 -8.18 22.45
C ILE A 6 4.47 -8.87 21.78
N THR A 7 5.64 -8.23 21.77
CA THR A 7 6.83 -8.79 21.12
C THR A 7 7.24 -10.12 21.76
N GLU A 8 7.24 -10.20 23.10
CA GLU A 8 7.55 -11.43 23.83
C GLU A 8 6.52 -12.54 23.59
N SER A 9 5.21 -12.20 23.48
CA SER A 9 4.16 -13.18 23.17
C SER A 9 4.31 -13.78 21.75
N MET A 10 5.00 -13.08 20.87
CA MET A 10 5.35 -13.54 19.52
C MET A 10 6.70 -14.25 19.46
N GLY A 11 7.34 -14.53 20.61
CA GLY A 11 8.65 -15.18 20.70
C GLY A 11 9.82 -14.27 20.34
N GLY A 12 9.61 -12.96 20.30
CA GLY A 12 10.61 -11.96 19.96
C GLY A 12 11.16 -11.20 21.16
N SER A 13 11.96 -10.19 20.89
CA SER A 13 12.54 -9.29 21.91
C SER A 13 12.49 -7.85 21.45
N VAL A 14 12.43 -6.91 22.39
CA VAL A 14 12.44 -5.48 22.15
C VAL A 14 13.42 -4.79 23.07
N GLY A 15 14.10 -3.77 22.58
CA GLY A 15 15.00 -2.96 23.36
C GLY A 15 15.09 -1.53 22.86
N PHE A 16 15.91 -0.76 23.57
CA PHE A 16 16.25 0.60 23.14
C PHE A 16 17.64 0.97 23.61
N GLU A 17 18.29 1.85 22.88
CA GLU A 17 19.54 2.50 23.22
C GLU A 17 19.32 4.01 23.11
N SER A 18 19.81 4.78 24.07
CA SER A 18 19.65 6.23 24.08
C SER A 18 20.94 6.90 24.53
N GLU A 19 21.41 7.87 23.76
CA GLU A 19 22.58 8.69 24.08
C GLU A 19 22.16 10.16 24.13
N TYR A 20 22.52 10.83 25.21
CA TYR A 20 22.17 12.25 25.40
C TYR A 20 22.74 13.08 24.24
N SER A 21 21.93 13.95 23.66
CA SER A 21 22.22 14.79 22.46
C SER A 21 22.40 14.03 21.14
N ARG A 22 22.32 12.70 21.10
CA ARG A 22 22.42 11.89 19.89
C ARG A 22 21.12 11.20 19.49
N GLY A 23 20.17 11.12 20.42
CA GLY A 23 18.86 10.53 20.17
C GLY A 23 18.70 9.15 20.76
N SER A 24 17.64 8.47 20.35
CA SER A 24 17.28 7.13 20.86
C SER A 24 16.97 6.20 19.70
N LEU A 25 17.48 4.98 19.79
CA LEU A 25 17.19 3.87 18.90
C LEU A 25 16.28 2.89 19.62
N PHE A 26 15.11 2.60 19.05
CA PHE A 26 14.22 1.54 19.52
C PHE A 26 14.25 0.40 18.52
N TRP A 27 14.32 -0.84 18.99
CA TRP A 27 14.35 -1.99 18.11
C TRP A 27 13.44 -3.12 18.64
N ALA A 28 12.93 -3.92 17.72
CA ALA A 28 12.20 -5.15 18.00
C ALA A 28 12.73 -6.25 17.08
N VAL A 29 12.97 -7.44 17.65
CA VAL A 29 13.34 -8.64 16.92
C VAL A 29 12.20 -9.63 17.04
N LEU A 30 11.70 -10.12 15.92
CA LEU A 30 10.66 -11.13 15.85
C LEU A 30 11.21 -12.37 15.14
N PRO A 31 10.79 -13.60 15.55
CA PRO A 31 11.12 -14.80 14.79
C PRO A 31 10.59 -14.67 13.37
N CYS A 32 11.41 -14.97 12.39
CA CYS A 32 11.02 -14.99 10.98
C CYS A 32 11.09 -16.44 10.49
N ASP A 33 10.06 -16.86 9.76
CA ASP A 33 10.08 -18.15 9.07
C ASP A 33 11.24 -18.14 8.05
N PRO A 34 12.12 -19.15 8.03
CA PRO A 34 13.24 -19.25 7.10
C PRO A 34 12.82 -19.10 5.62
N GLU A 35 11.64 -19.57 5.24
CA GLU A 35 11.09 -19.41 3.88
C GLU A 35 10.79 -17.94 3.56
N VAL A 36 10.37 -17.16 4.55
CA VAL A 36 10.16 -15.72 4.41
C VAL A 36 11.49 -14.98 4.29
N GLN A 37 12.51 -15.39 5.03
CA GLN A 37 13.85 -14.76 5.00
C GLN A 37 14.53 -14.93 3.63
N MET A 38 14.50 -16.11 3.05
CA MET A 38 15.02 -16.34 1.68
C MET A 38 14.32 -15.47 0.64
N ARG A 39 13.02 -15.21 0.81
CA ARG A 39 12.24 -14.37 -0.09
C ARG A 39 12.57 -12.88 0.03
N TRP A 40 12.98 -12.40 1.20
CA TRP A 40 13.45 -11.03 1.41
C TRP A 40 14.81 -10.79 0.75
N GLU A 41 15.75 -11.70 0.95
CA GLU A 41 17.10 -11.61 0.38
C GLU A 41 17.07 -11.64 -1.16
N SER A 42 16.19 -12.47 -1.76
CA SER A 42 15.98 -12.50 -3.21
C SER A 42 15.37 -11.20 -3.75
N ASN A 43 14.47 -10.54 -3.02
CA ASN A 43 13.86 -9.28 -3.44
C ASN A 43 14.79 -8.06 -3.31
N ILE A 44 15.75 -8.08 -2.38
CA ILE A 44 16.79 -7.04 -2.27
C ILE A 44 17.81 -7.17 -3.41
N ALA A 45 18.10 -8.40 -3.86
CA ALA A 45 19.03 -8.67 -4.97
C ALA A 45 18.47 -8.31 -6.36
N ILE A 46 17.14 -8.20 -6.53
CA ILE A 46 16.47 -7.88 -7.80
C ILE A 46 16.46 -6.37 -8.10
N GLY A 47 17.00 -5.52 -7.22
CA GLY A 47 17.22 -4.10 -7.50
C GLY A 47 18.31 -3.78 -8.54
N GLN A 48 19.04 -4.78 -9.06
CA GLN A 48 20.00 -4.63 -10.16
C GLN A 48 20.04 -5.90 -11.02
N ASN A 49 19.53 -5.77 -12.23
CA ASN A 49 19.73 -6.58 -13.46
C ASN A 49 18.54 -7.40 -13.99
N THR A 50 18.10 -6.88 -15.13
CA THR A 50 17.83 -7.55 -16.45
C THR A 50 17.62 -9.06 -16.48
N GLY A 51 16.45 -9.46 -16.96
CA GLY A 51 16.31 -10.48 -18.01
C GLY A 51 16.18 -11.94 -17.61
N LYS A 52 15.04 -12.48 -17.95
CA LYS A 52 14.73 -13.88 -18.35
C LYS A 52 14.66 -14.97 -17.29
N ASP A 53 13.44 -15.52 -17.29
CA ASP A 53 13.04 -16.93 -17.16
C ASP A 53 13.65 -17.75 -16.02
N ASP A 54 12.81 -18.20 -15.11
CA ASP A 54 12.31 -19.57 -15.09
C ASP A 54 11.37 -19.88 -13.93
N LEU A 55 10.27 -20.50 -14.29
CA LEU A 55 9.30 -21.32 -13.62
C LEU A 55 9.78 -22.08 -12.36
N ILE A 56 8.91 -22.19 -11.31
CA ILE A 56 8.42 -23.49 -10.87
C ILE A 56 7.16 -23.32 -9.97
N HIS A 57 6.15 -24.06 -10.36
CA HIS A 57 4.87 -24.47 -9.86
C HIS A 57 4.69 -24.61 -8.35
N SER A 58 3.59 -24.07 -7.82
CA SER A 58 2.58 -24.89 -7.12
C SER A 58 1.24 -24.16 -6.98
N GLY A 59 0.25 -24.67 -7.62
CA GLY A 59 -1.19 -24.76 -7.36
C GLY A 59 -1.93 -23.55 -6.79
N ASN A 60 -2.25 -22.54 -7.64
CA ASN A 60 -3.61 -22.05 -7.82
C ASN A 60 -3.63 -21.19 -9.10
N GLN A 61 -4.25 -21.71 -10.15
CA GLN A 61 -4.36 -21.07 -11.46
C GLN A 61 -5.31 -19.88 -11.41
N TYR A 62 -4.78 -18.72 -11.01
CA TYR A 62 -5.18 -17.45 -11.59
C TYR A 62 -3.93 -16.93 -12.32
N SER A 63 -3.99 -16.93 -13.65
CA SER A 63 -2.90 -16.46 -14.49
C SER A 63 -2.47 -15.07 -14.04
N ALA A 64 -1.17 -14.83 -13.90
CA ALA A 64 -0.58 -13.53 -13.52
C ALA A 64 -1.00 -12.39 -14.48
N LEU A 65 -1.53 -12.74 -15.65
CA LEU A 65 -2.03 -11.84 -16.70
C LEU A 65 -3.40 -11.21 -16.40
N ASP A 66 -4.15 -11.67 -15.38
CA ASP A 66 -5.52 -11.22 -15.12
C ASP A 66 -5.67 -10.48 -13.77
N ARG A 67 -4.56 -10.25 -13.06
CA ARG A 67 -4.61 -9.52 -11.79
C ARG A 67 -4.78 -8.04 -12.02
N LYS A 68 -5.73 -7.45 -11.29
CA LYS A 68 -5.93 -6.00 -11.25
C LYS A 68 -4.71 -5.30 -10.67
N THR A 69 -4.37 -4.14 -11.23
CA THR A 69 -3.23 -3.33 -10.82
C THR A 69 -3.70 -2.20 -9.89
N VAL A 70 -3.15 -2.18 -8.69
CA VAL A 70 -3.40 -1.16 -7.68
C VAL A 70 -2.16 -0.29 -7.52
N LEU A 71 -2.31 1.02 -7.70
CA LEU A 71 -1.28 2.00 -7.38
C LEU A 71 -1.45 2.44 -5.92
N VAL A 72 -0.44 2.18 -5.11
CA VAL A 72 -0.37 2.65 -3.72
C VAL A 72 0.49 3.90 -3.68
N VAL A 73 -0.09 5.03 -3.29
CA VAL A 73 0.58 6.32 -3.18
C VAL A 73 0.77 6.63 -1.70
N GLU A 74 2.00 6.51 -1.22
CA GLU A 74 2.36 6.59 0.20
C GLU A 74 3.84 6.96 0.34
N ASP A 75 4.17 8.01 1.07
CA ASP A 75 5.54 8.49 1.26
C ASP A 75 6.31 7.72 2.36
N ILE A 76 5.59 7.13 3.31
CA ILE A 76 6.18 6.37 4.41
C ILE A 76 6.30 4.90 4.03
N SER A 77 7.52 4.43 3.84
CA SER A 77 7.82 3.06 3.38
C SER A 77 7.18 1.97 4.26
N SER A 78 7.11 2.16 5.60
CA SER A 78 6.48 1.19 6.49
C SER A 78 4.96 1.05 6.26
N ASN A 79 4.28 2.13 5.93
CA ASN A 79 2.85 2.09 5.59
C ASN A 79 2.63 1.38 4.25
N TYR A 80 3.47 1.68 3.25
CA TYR A 80 3.45 0.97 1.97
C TYR A 80 3.67 -0.54 2.17
N LEU A 81 4.69 -0.94 2.95
CA LEU A 81 4.98 -2.34 3.24
C LEU A 81 3.80 -3.07 3.90
N LEU A 82 3.11 -2.40 4.83
CA LEU A 82 1.92 -2.96 5.46
C LEU A 82 0.80 -3.22 4.43
N ILE A 83 0.49 -2.24 3.58
CA ILE A 83 -0.51 -2.38 2.52
C ILE A 83 -0.08 -3.45 1.51
N SER A 84 1.18 -3.45 1.11
CA SER A 84 1.75 -4.44 0.20
C SER A 84 1.64 -5.87 0.75
N ALA A 85 1.93 -6.09 2.02
CA ALA A 85 1.77 -7.40 2.66
C ALA A 85 0.32 -7.91 2.64
N MET A 86 -0.66 -7.01 2.71
CA MET A 86 -2.07 -7.36 2.64
C MET A 86 -2.54 -7.70 1.22
N LEU A 87 -1.96 -7.07 0.19
CA LEU A 87 -2.50 -7.06 -1.18
C LEU A 87 -1.71 -7.86 -2.20
N SER A 88 -0.39 -8.05 -2.03
CA SER A 88 0.52 -8.62 -3.05
C SER A 88 0.14 -10.02 -3.52
N LYS A 89 -0.58 -10.79 -2.71
CA LYS A 89 -1.08 -12.13 -3.11
C LYS A 89 -2.23 -12.08 -4.13
N HIS A 90 -2.94 -10.94 -4.22
CA HIS A 90 -4.18 -10.83 -4.98
C HIS A 90 -4.13 -9.81 -6.12
N TYR A 91 -3.25 -8.81 -6.02
CA TYR A 91 -3.15 -7.67 -6.93
C TYR A 91 -1.72 -7.45 -7.41
N ASN A 92 -1.59 -6.90 -8.60
CA ASN A 92 -0.33 -6.28 -9.03
C ASN A 92 -0.20 -4.93 -8.33
N LEU A 93 0.93 -4.65 -7.72
CA LEU A 93 1.13 -3.42 -6.97
C LEU A 93 2.16 -2.53 -7.66
N LEU A 94 1.82 -1.26 -7.79
CA LEU A 94 2.72 -0.17 -8.13
C LEU A 94 2.82 0.75 -6.92
N HIS A 95 3.95 1.45 -6.79
CA HIS A 95 4.20 2.37 -5.67
C HIS A 95 4.63 3.73 -6.19
N ALA A 96 3.99 4.78 -5.68
CA ALA A 96 4.40 6.16 -5.84
C ALA A 96 4.64 6.78 -4.45
N VAL A 97 5.69 7.58 -4.31
CA VAL A 97 6.08 8.19 -3.03
C VAL A 97 5.53 9.60 -2.83
N ASN A 98 4.81 10.14 -3.82
CA ASN A 98 4.15 11.46 -3.74
C ASN A 98 3.10 11.59 -4.86
N GLY A 99 2.34 12.69 -4.81
CA GLY A 99 1.27 12.95 -5.78
C GLY A 99 1.77 13.20 -7.21
N GLU A 100 2.93 13.83 -7.41
CA GLU A 100 3.49 14.05 -8.76
C GLU A 100 3.80 12.74 -9.45
N GLN A 101 4.45 11.83 -8.75
CA GLN A 101 4.74 10.51 -9.26
C GLN A 101 3.46 9.73 -9.55
N ALA A 102 2.44 9.84 -8.69
CA ALA A 102 1.15 9.22 -8.93
C ALA A 102 0.50 9.72 -10.23
N VAL A 103 0.47 11.04 -10.45
CA VAL A 103 -0.08 11.64 -11.69
C VAL A 103 0.67 11.15 -12.93
N ALA A 104 2.01 11.06 -12.87
CA ALA A 104 2.82 10.55 -13.97
C ALA A 104 2.51 9.07 -14.25
N MET A 105 2.44 8.24 -13.21
CA MET A 105 2.19 6.81 -13.34
C MET A 105 0.79 6.50 -13.88
N VAL A 106 -0.24 7.27 -13.51
CA VAL A 106 -1.60 7.09 -14.06
C VAL A 106 -1.63 7.35 -15.58
N LYS A 107 -0.77 8.23 -16.11
CA LYS A 107 -0.66 8.48 -17.55
C LYS A 107 0.08 7.38 -18.29
N GLU A 108 1.01 6.71 -17.62
CA GLU A 108 1.94 5.75 -18.24
C GLU A 108 1.44 4.30 -18.13
N TYR A 109 0.81 3.94 -17.00
CA TYR A 109 0.44 2.57 -16.68
C TYR A 109 -1.07 2.39 -16.66
N LYS A 110 -1.52 1.19 -17.05
CA LYS A 110 -2.92 0.78 -16.85
C LYS A 110 -3.13 0.44 -15.39
N ILE A 111 -3.82 1.30 -14.67
CA ILE A 111 -4.12 1.16 -13.24
C ILE A 111 -5.61 0.97 -13.08
N ASP A 112 -6.01 0.01 -12.25
CA ASP A 112 -7.43 -0.30 -12.00
C ASP A 112 -7.97 0.41 -10.76
N LEU A 113 -7.10 0.82 -9.81
CA LEU A 113 -7.47 1.56 -8.60
C LEU A 113 -6.25 2.25 -7.99
N LEU A 114 -6.47 3.44 -7.40
CA LEU A 114 -5.49 4.13 -6.55
C LEU A 114 -5.88 4.05 -5.08
N LEU A 115 -4.89 3.75 -4.23
CA LEU A 115 -4.90 4.03 -2.80
C LEU A 115 -4.03 5.27 -2.59
N MET A 116 -4.63 6.40 -2.23
CA MET A 116 -3.99 7.71 -2.23
C MET A 116 -3.88 8.27 -0.81
N ASP A 117 -2.68 8.37 -0.26
CA ASP A 117 -2.48 9.14 0.96
C ASP A 117 -2.83 10.61 0.74
N MET A 118 -3.58 11.18 1.66
CA MET A 118 -3.99 12.59 1.58
C MET A 118 -2.88 13.55 2.01
N LYS A 119 -1.92 13.12 2.83
CA LYS A 119 -0.86 13.98 3.37
C LYS A 119 0.52 13.46 2.98
N MET A 120 1.09 14.06 1.95
CA MET A 120 2.41 13.73 1.44
C MET A 120 3.19 15.00 1.09
N PRO A 121 4.54 14.96 1.09
CA PRO A 121 5.38 16.06 0.62
C PRO A 121 5.29 16.21 -0.91
N VAL A 122 5.79 17.33 -1.42
CA VAL A 122 5.86 17.71 -2.84
C VAL A 122 4.47 17.99 -3.42
N MET A 123 3.59 16.99 -3.54
CA MET A 123 2.20 17.13 -3.95
C MET A 123 1.34 16.23 -3.06
N ASP A 124 0.37 16.81 -2.38
CA ASP A 124 -0.57 16.10 -1.53
C ASP A 124 -1.63 15.31 -2.34
N GLY A 125 -2.35 14.41 -1.66
CA GLY A 125 -3.31 13.54 -2.33
C GLY A 125 -4.54 14.26 -2.86
N LEU A 126 -4.95 15.38 -2.25
CA LEU A 126 -6.08 16.19 -2.75
C LEU A 126 -5.72 16.83 -4.08
N THR A 127 -4.56 17.46 -4.15
CA THR A 127 -4.03 18.09 -5.36
C THR A 127 -3.80 17.04 -6.45
N ALA A 128 -3.17 15.91 -6.12
CA ALA A 128 -2.94 14.81 -7.06
C ALA A 128 -4.26 14.27 -7.63
N THR A 129 -5.26 14.06 -6.77
CA THR A 129 -6.60 13.62 -7.20
C THR A 129 -7.22 14.60 -8.17
N ALA A 130 -7.20 15.90 -7.86
CA ALA A 130 -7.73 16.93 -8.74
C ALA A 130 -6.99 16.98 -10.10
N GLU A 131 -5.67 16.82 -10.12
CA GLU A 131 -4.88 16.74 -11.36
C GLU A 131 -5.24 15.48 -12.18
N ILE A 132 -5.38 14.31 -11.55
CA ILE A 132 -5.78 13.08 -12.23
C ILE A 132 -7.18 13.25 -12.84
N ARG A 133 -8.11 13.84 -12.12
CA ARG A 133 -9.49 14.05 -12.60
C ARG A 133 -9.61 14.95 -13.84
N LYS A 134 -8.59 15.74 -14.16
CA LYS A 134 -8.56 16.54 -15.39
C LYS A 134 -8.47 15.68 -16.65
N PHE A 135 -7.90 14.47 -16.56
CA PHE A 135 -7.70 13.58 -17.72
C PHE A 135 -8.29 12.18 -17.55
N ASP A 136 -8.53 11.73 -16.31
CA ASP A 136 -9.21 10.46 -16.02
C ASP A 136 -10.27 10.66 -14.91
N THR A 137 -11.53 10.66 -15.33
CA THR A 137 -12.68 10.82 -14.43
C THR A 137 -13.19 9.49 -13.88
N ASN A 138 -12.74 8.35 -14.43
CA ASN A 138 -13.31 7.04 -14.17
C ASN A 138 -12.49 6.18 -13.23
N ILE A 139 -11.15 6.35 -13.20
CA ILE A 139 -10.29 5.54 -12.33
C ILE A 139 -10.70 5.67 -10.87
N PRO A 140 -10.97 4.57 -10.15
CA PRO A 140 -11.31 4.63 -8.74
C PRO A 140 -10.14 5.14 -7.90
N ILE A 141 -10.37 6.17 -7.08
CA ILE A 141 -9.40 6.73 -6.14
C ILE A 141 -9.98 6.60 -4.74
N VAL A 142 -9.27 5.88 -3.88
CA VAL A 142 -9.62 5.69 -2.47
C VAL A 142 -8.63 6.44 -1.61
N ALA A 143 -9.12 7.42 -0.86
CA ALA A 143 -8.30 8.23 0.03
C ALA A 143 -7.83 7.43 1.26
N LEU A 144 -6.56 7.55 1.63
CA LEU A 144 -6.01 7.10 2.90
C LEU A 144 -5.85 8.33 3.81
N THR A 145 -6.60 8.39 4.92
CA THR A 145 -6.59 9.55 5.82
C THR A 145 -6.15 9.18 7.23
N ALA A 146 -5.38 10.05 7.88
CA ALA A 146 -4.96 9.86 9.28
C ALA A 146 -6.12 10.06 10.27
N HIS A 147 -7.17 10.77 9.89
CA HIS A 147 -8.27 11.11 10.78
C HIS A 147 -9.63 10.75 10.20
N ALA A 148 -10.54 10.35 11.08
CA ALA A 148 -11.93 10.03 10.73
C ALA A 148 -12.85 11.27 10.77
N PHE A 149 -12.28 12.50 10.75
CA PHE A 149 -13.11 13.70 10.80
C PHE A 149 -13.95 13.85 9.54
N GLU A 150 -15.17 14.30 9.73
CA GLU A 150 -16.11 14.52 8.62
C GLU A 150 -15.58 15.52 7.60
N SER A 151 -14.83 16.54 8.05
CA SER A 151 -14.15 17.52 7.19
C SER A 151 -13.18 16.87 6.19
N ASP A 152 -12.40 15.87 6.63
CA ASP A 152 -11.40 15.20 5.80
C ASP A 152 -12.06 14.30 4.75
N LYS A 153 -13.13 13.63 5.13
CA LYS A 153 -13.96 12.84 4.21
C LYS A 153 -14.59 13.72 3.13
N VAL A 154 -15.20 14.84 3.55
CA VAL A 154 -15.81 15.79 2.63
C VAL A 154 -14.77 16.38 1.68
N ALA A 155 -13.57 16.71 2.18
CA ALA A 155 -12.49 17.22 1.34
C ALA A 155 -12.03 16.19 0.30
N ALA A 156 -11.83 14.94 0.70
CA ALA A 156 -11.46 13.85 -0.20
C ALA A 156 -12.52 13.61 -1.29
N LEU A 157 -13.80 13.55 -0.92
CA LEU A 157 -14.88 13.35 -1.89
C LEU A 157 -15.02 14.55 -2.84
N LYS A 158 -14.86 15.78 -2.34
CA LYS A 158 -14.89 17.01 -3.17
C LYS A 158 -13.71 17.08 -4.15
N SER A 159 -12.56 16.55 -3.80
CA SER A 159 -11.41 16.48 -4.72
C SER A 159 -11.61 15.44 -5.85
N GLY A 160 -12.63 14.56 -5.74
CA GLY A 160 -12.94 13.54 -6.73
C GLY A 160 -12.57 12.11 -6.30
N CYS A 161 -12.26 11.86 -5.02
CA CYS A 161 -12.12 10.50 -4.51
C CYS A 161 -13.47 9.78 -4.49
N ASN A 162 -13.45 8.47 -4.73
CA ASN A 162 -14.64 7.63 -4.77
C ASN A 162 -14.98 7.05 -3.38
N ASP A 163 -13.98 6.90 -2.51
CA ASP A 163 -14.14 6.34 -1.17
C ASP A 163 -12.95 6.77 -0.28
N TYR A 164 -12.97 6.39 1.00
CA TYR A 164 -11.89 6.66 1.93
C TYR A 164 -11.66 5.52 2.92
N LEU A 165 -10.42 5.40 3.40
CA LEU A 165 -10.00 4.50 4.48
C LEU A 165 -9.22 5.30 5.52
N VAL A 166 -9.48 5.00 6.81
CA VAL A 166 -8.78 5.64 7.92
C VAL A 166 -7.55 4.80 8.29
N LYS A 167 -6.41 5.46 8.48
CA LYS A 167 -5.19 4.83 9.00
C LYS A 167 -5.28 4.63 10.53
N PRO A 168 -4.80 3.52 11.09
CA PRO A 168 -4.18 2.40 10.40
C PRO A 168 -5.20 1.60 9.58
N VAL A 169 -4.79 1.19 8.37
CA VAL A 169 -5.68 0.53 7.42
C VAL A 169 -6.04 -0.87 7.91
N ASP A 170 -7.32 -1.11 8.15
CA ASP A 170 -7.84 -2.45 8.47
C ASP A 170 -7.92 -3.32 7.21
N LYS A 171 -7.41 -4.56 7.31
CA LYS A 171 -7.36 -5.48 6.18
C LYS A 171 -8.73 -5.84 5.62
N ALA A 172 -9.72 -6.09 6.50
CA ALA A 172 -11.06 -6.50 6.06
C ALA A 172 -11.74 -5.37 5.29
N ARG A 173 -11.62 -4.13 5.80
CA ARG A 173 -12.16 -2.94 5.16
C ARG A 173 -11.46 -2.62 3.84
N LEU A 174 -10.12 -2.72 3.79
CA LEU A 174 -9.33 -2.56 2.57
C LEU A 174 -9.79 -3.54 1.49
N MET A 175 -9.87 -4.83 1.82
CA MET A 175 -10.33 -5.87 0.89
C MET A 175 -11.77 -5.66 0.42
N SER A 176 -12.66 -5.15 1.29
CA SER A 176 -14.05 -4.82 0.93
C SER A 176 -14.09 -3.71 -0.13
N VAL A 177 -13.32 -2.63 0.07
CA VAL A 177 -13.23 -1.50 -0.86
C VAL A 177 -12.64 -1.94 -2.20
N LEU A 178 -11.56 -2.73 -2.19
CA LEU A 178 -10.96 -3.25 -3.41
C LEU A 178 -11.92 -4.15 -4.21
N ARG A 179 -12.67 -5.02 -3.54
CA ARG A 179 -13.72 -5.82 -4.22
C ARG A 179 -14.78 -4.95 -4.87
N LYS A 180 -15.24 -3.90 -4.18
CA LYS A 180 -16.25 -2.98 -4.69
C LYS A 180 -15.84 -2.31 -6.00
N TYR A 181 -14.57 -1.92 -6.13
CA TYR A 181 -14.10 -1.14 -7.26
C TYR A 181 -13.34 -1.96 -8.32
N CYS A 182 -12.57 -2.97 -7.92
CA CYS A 182 -11.81 -3.80 -8.86
C CYS A 182 -12.61 -5.00 -9.41
N HIS A 183 -13.62 -5.46 -8.67
CA HIS A 183 -14.47 -6.59 -9.04
C HIS A 183 -15.95 -6.22 -8.81
N PRO A 184 -16.49 -5.23 -9.52
CA PRO A 184 -17.91 -4.96 -9.41
C PRO A 184 -18.65 -6.24 -9.83
N SER A 185 -19.38 -6.84 -8.88
CA SER A 185 -20.27 -7.97 -9.19
C SER A 185 -21.21 -7.52 -10.29
N THR A 186 -21.15 -8.15 -11.44
CA THR A 186 -22.18 -7.99 -12.46
C THR A 186 -23.45 -8.59 -11.83
N LEU A 187 -24.29 -7.73 -11.24
CA LEU A 187 -25.64 -8.09 -10.93
C LEU A 187 -26.34 -8.33 -12.28
N VAL A 188 -26.38 -9.60 -12.67
CA VAL A 188 -27.30 -10.04 -13.72
C VAL A 188 -28.69 -9.86 -13.11
N LEU A 189 -29.41 -8.85 -13.58
CA LEU A 189 -30.85 -8.69 -13.38
C LEU A 189 -31.60 -9.81 -14.10
#